data_1ed92ed63e45dfe8577277a8b50f0440
#
_entry.id   1ed92ed63e45dfe8577277a8b50f0440
#
_cell.length_a   1.000
_cell.length_b   1.000
_cell.length_c   1.000
_cell.angle_alpha   90.00
_cell.angle_beta   90.00
_cell.angle_gamma   90.00
#
_symmetry.space_group_name_H-M   'P 1'
#
loop_
_entity.id
_entity.type
_entity.pdbx_description
1 polymer ?
#
loop_
_entity_poly.entity_id
_entity_poly.type
_entity_poly.pdbx_seq_one_letter_code
_entity_poly.pdbx_strand_id
1 'polypeptide(L)'
;MKVGLCLCGGGAKGAYQAGVIKSLYDRGIKFNAISGTSIGSVNGYFIFTNNVEKLEEMWIDVDSNVDHNIKIVNNTVDNSNLIDLLSNINDNNTQKLDFYVNYITIENNIPKEKIVNILNLSKEDALNSIKYSSLLPFNPQGTMGLNEQFMKDLSEGLYNGYNLDGGLVNNTLLKPLLDKNLHKIIVISTTHDYTLPDDIKNHCTEDNVIIVRPKTKFAKEDTLRFEKEFCKKLYYEGYEIGKNLNIFM
;
A
#
# COMPACT_ATOMS: atom_id res chain seq x y z
N MET A 1 24.67 -1.26 3.09
CA MET A 1 23.88 -1.51 1.86
C MET A 1 22.66 -0.61 1.90
N LYS A 2 22.28 0.04 0.79
CA LYS A 2 21.07 0.88 0.70
C LYS A 2 19.92 0.04 0.15
N VAL A 3 18.81 -0.02 0.86
CA VAL A 3 17.64 -0.84 0.54
C VAL A 3 16.42 0.04 0.33
N GLY A 4 15.71 -0.16 -0.78
CA GLY A 4 14.40 0.39 -1.05
C GLY A 4 13.30 -0.61 -0.73
N LEU A 5 12.10 -0.11 -0.43
CA LEU A 5 10.91 -0.93 -0.17
C LEU A 5 9.75 -0.42 -1.00
N CYS A 6 9.19 -1.27 -1.86
CA CYS A 6 7.98 -1.00 -2.62
C CYS A 6 6.82 -1.85 -2.08
N LEU A 7 5.74 -1.18 -1.66
CA LEU A 7 4.55 -1.78 -1.06
C LEU A 7 3.37 -1.65 -2.02
N CYS A 8 2.96 -2.77 -2.63
CA CYS A 8 1.81 -2.80 -3.54
C CYS A 8 0.48 -2.59 -2.80
N GLY A 9 -0.53 -2.11 -3.50
CA GLY A 9 -1.90 -2.05 -2.99
C GLY A 9 -2.55 -3.43 -2.83
N GLY A 10 -3.66 -3.51 -2.08
CA GLY A 10 -4.36 -4.77 -1.89
C GLY A 10 -5.38 -4.86 -0.76
N GLY A 11 -5.74 -3.75 -0.12
CA GLY A 11 -6.72 -3.73 0.97
C GLY A 11 -6.33 -4.64 2.13
N ALA A 12 -7.22 -5.52 2.59
CA ALA A 12 -6.98 -6.44 3.71
C ALA A 12 -5.77 -7.37 3.53
N LYS A 13 -5.35 -7.60 2.28
CA LYS A 13 -4.11 -8.34 1.98
C LYS A 13 -2.84 -7.62 2.45
N GLY A 14 -2.96 -6.34 2.84
CA GLY A 14 -1.91 -5.57 3.50
C GLY A 14 -1.44 -6.19 4.83
N ALA A 15 -2.24 -7.03 5.47
CA ALA A 15 -1.82 -7.80 6.63
C ALA A 15 -0.60 -8.70 6.35
N TYR A 16 -0.57 -9.32 5.16
CA TYR A 16 0.60 -10.07 4.70
C TYR A 16 1.85 -9.19 4.61
N GLN A 17 1.72 -7.99 4.01
CA GLN A 17 2.84 -7.04 3.93
C GLN A 17 3.34 -6.63 5.32
N ALA A 18 2.42 -6.37 6.26
CA ALA A 18 2.77 -5.99 7.62
C ALA A 18 3.61 -7.08 8.31
N GLY A 19 3.26 -8.35 8.13
CA GLY A 19 4.06 -9.46 8.62
C GLY A 19 5.48 -9.49 8.03
N VAL A 20 5.62 -9.31 6.72
CA VAL A 20 6.94 -9.22 6.07
C VAL A 20 7.72 -8.02 6.62
N ILE A 21 7.10 -6.84 6.71
CA ILE A 21 7.72 -5.62 7.25
C ILE A 21 8.23 -5.85 8.67
N LYS A 22 7.39 -6.40 9.54
CA LYS A 22 7.77 -6.68 10.94
C LYS A 22 8.96 -7.62 11.03
N SER A 23 8.95 -8.69 10.25
CA SER A 23 10.06 -9.64 10.21
C SER A 23 11.37 -9.00 9.71
N LEU A 24 11.32 -8.14 8.70
CA LEU A 24 12.49 -7.42 8.23
C LEU A 24 13.00 -6.42 9.28
N TYR A 25 12.08 -5.75 9.98
CA TYR A 25 12.40 -4.84 11.07
C TYR A 25 13.10 -5.57 12.22
N ASP A 26 12.59 -6.73 12.66
CA ASP A 26 13.17 -7.56 13.72
C ASP A 26 14.58 -8.07 13.37
N ARG A 27 14.85 -8.24 12.08
CA ARG A 27 16.18 -8.57 11.54
C ARG A 27 17.11 -7.36 11.40
N GLY A 28 16.68 -6.17 11.83
CA GLY A 28 17.46 -4.95 11.78
C GLY A 28 17.61 -4.34 10.38
N ILE A 29 16.76 -4.73 9.40
CA ILE A 29 16.80 -4.16 8.06
C ILE A 29 16.25 -2.73 8.10
N LYS A 30 17.07 -1.79 7.63
CA LYS A 30 16.72 -0.37 7.51
C LYS A 30 16.49 -0.02 6.04
N PHE A 31 15.41 0.73 5.79
CA PHE A 31 15.08 1.22 4.46
C PHE A 31 15.63 2.64 4.25
N ASN A 32 16.09 2.91 3.04
CA ASN A 32 16.63 4.23 2.64
C ASN A 32 15.61 5.04 1.82
N ALA A 33 14.66 4.35 1.20
CA ALA A 33 13.50 4.94 0.53
C ALA A 33 12.35 3.93 0.52
N ILE A 34 11.12 4.43 0.58
CA ILE A 34 9.89 3.62 0.53
C ILE A 34 8.99 4.18 -0.57
N SER A 35 8.26 3.31 -1.22
CA SER A 35 7.08 3.68 -2.01
C SER A 35 5.90 2.81 -1.60
N GLY A 36 4.69 3.38 -1.63
CA GLY A 36 3.48 2.67 -1.23
C GLY A 36 2.26 3.14 -2.02
N THR A 37 1.42 2.18 -2.39
CA THR A 37 0.15 2.39 -3.09
C THR A 37 -0.97 1.83 -2.23
N SER A 38 -2.09 2.59 -2.08
CA SER A 38 -3.26 2.12 -1.34
C SER A 38 -2.89 1.68 0.09
N ILE A 39 -3.25 0.46 0.50
CA ILE A 39 -2.87 -0.10 1.80
C ILE A 39 -1.35 -0.14 1.99
N GLY A 40 -0.55 -0.21 0.91
CA GLY A 40 0.90 -0.10 0.99
C GLY A 40 1.36 1.27 1.46
N SER A 41 0.63 2.35 1.16
CA SER A 41 0.90 3.69 1.70
C SER A 41 0.59 3.77 3.20
N VAL A 42 -0.44 3.09 3.65
CA VAL A 42 -0.80 2.96 5.07
C VAL A 42 0.29 2.21 5.83
N ASN A 43 0.66 1.01 5.37
CA ASN A 43 1.71 0.21 6.01
C ASN A 43 3.06 0.94 6.02
N GLY A 44 3.39 1.63 4.92
CA GLY A 44 4.60 2.44 4.79
C GLY A 44 4.67 3.60 5.78
N TYR A 45 3.53 4.18 6.18
CA TYR A 45 3.50 5.27 7.14
C TYR A 45 3.98 4.86 8.53
N PHE A 46 3.73 3.63 8.95
CA PHE A 46 4.27 3.10 10.22
C PHE A 46 5.79 2.96 10.18
N ILE A 47 6.37 2.59 9.02
CA ILE A 47 7.83 2.57 8.86
C ILE A 47 8.36 4.01 8.84
N PHE A 48 7.72 4.90 8.09
CA PHE A 48 8.09 6.30 7.95
C PHE A 48 8.12 7.03 9.29
N THR A 49 7.18 6.72 10.18
CA THR A 49 7.10 7.30 11.54
C THR A 49 7.82 6.48 12.62
N ASN A 50 8.52 5.39 12.23
CA ASN A 50 9.20 4.48 13.14
C ASN A 50 8.27 3.89 14.22
N ASN A 51 7.13 3.35 13.79
CA ASN A 51 6.09 2.74 14.65
C ASN A 51 5.69 1.32 14.17
N VAL A 52 6.65 0.50 13.75
CA VAL A 52 6.37 -0.84 13.19
C VAL A 52 5.66 -1.76 14.20
N GLU A 53 5.85 -1.57 15.51
CA GLU A 53 5.13 -2.32 16.55
C GLU A 53 3.61 -2.02 16.50
N LYS A 54 3.23 -0.76 16.28
CA LYS A 54 1.82 -0.38 16.12
C LYS A 54 1.20 -0.92 14.83
N LEU A 55 2.01 -1.14 13.78
CA LEU A 55 1.56 -1.80 12.56
C LEU A 55 1.16 -3.25 12.85
N GLU A 56 1.93 -3.97 13.66
CA GLU A 56 1.57 -5.32 14.11
C GLU A 56 0.25 -5.32 14.87
N GLU A 57 0.12 -4.44 15.89
CA GLU A 57 -1.11 -4.29 16.67
C GLU A 57 -2.34 -4.01 15.80
N MET A 58 -2.20 -3.11 14.82
CA MET A 58 -3.28 -2.77 13.88
C MET A 58 -3.80 -4.00 13.12
N TRP A 59 -2.91 -4.88 12.65
CA TRP A 59 -3.31 -6.02 11.82
C TRP A 59 -3.70 -7.26 12.62
N ILE A 60 -3.16 -7.45 13.81
CA ILE A 60 -3.52 -8.58 14.68
C ILE A 60 -4.86 -8.33 15.36
N ASP A 61 -5.18 -7.07 15.66
CA ASP A 61 -6.42 -6.67 16.34
C ASP A 61 -7.30 -5.79 15.44
N VAL A 62 -7.43 -6.20 14.18
CA VAL A 62 -8.17 -5.44 13.15
C VAL A 62 -9.62 -5.16 13.54
N ASP A 63 -10.26 -6.05 14.29
CA ASP A 63 -11.65 -5.92 14.75
C ASP A 63 -11.88 -4.74 15.70
N SER A 64 -10.84 -4.33 16.43
CA SER A 64 -10.91 -3.17 17.33
C SER A 64 -10.58 -1.86 16.62
N ASN A 65 -9.90 -1.92 15.47
CA ASN A 65 -9.38 -0.75 14.77
C ASN A 65 -10.12 -0.43 13.46
N VAL A 66 -10.84 -1.39 12.89
CA VAL A 66 -11.54 -1.25 11.61
C VAL A 66 -12.99 -1.70 11.79
N ASP A 67 -13.94 -0.82 11.44
CA ASP A 67 -15.36 -1.14 11.44
C ASP A 67 -15.62 -2.26 10.41
N HIS A 68 -16.27 -3.37 10.84
CA HIS A 68 -16.60 -4.52 9.99
C HIS A 68 -17.57 -4.17 8.86
N ASN A 69 -18.32 -3.09 9.02
CA ASN A 69 -19.24 -2.63 8.01
C ASN A 69 -18.52 -1.70 7.04
N ILE A 70 -18.30 -2.19 5.82
CA ILE A 70 -17.83 -1.32 4.73
C ILE A 70 -18.82 -0.18 4.59
N LYS A 71 -18.41 1.00 5.02
CA LYS A 71 -19.21 2.22 4.90
C LYS A 71 -18.90 2.87 3.56
N ILE A 72 -19.94 3.15 2.79
CA ILE A 72 -19.82 3.84 1.51
C ILE A 72 -20.24 5.29 1.70
N VAL A 73 -19.37 6.21 1.32
CA VAL A 73 -19.60 7.65 1.36
C VAL A 73 -19.20 8.24 0.01
N ASN A 74 -20.10 8.96 -0.63
CA ASN A 74 -19.85 9.60 -1.93
C ASN A 74 -19.27 8.63 -2.97
N ASN A 75 -19.86 7.45 -3.11
CA ASN A 75 -19.40 6.39 -4.02
C ASN A 75 -17.97 5.93 -3.81
N THR A 76 -17.45 6.04 -2.58
CA THR A 76 -16.13 5.51 -2.20
C THR A 76 -16.23 4.71 -0.90
N VAL A 77 -15.32 3.78 -0.71
CA VAL A 77 -15.14 3.10 0.57
C VAL A 77 -14.56 4.08 1.58
N ASP A 78 -15.31 4.38 2.64
CA ASP A 78 -14.87 5.31 3.69
C ASP A 78 -13.63 4.76 4.41
N ASN A 79 -12.54 5.51 4.37
CA ASN A 79 -11.29 5.19 5.05
C ASN A 79 -10.96 6.18 6.18
N SER A 80 -11.93 6.98 6.64
CA SER A 80 -11.72 8.03 7.65
C SER A 80 -11.18 7.46 8.98
N ASN A 81 -11.75 6.36 9.47
CA ASN A 81 -11.28 5.72 10.70
C ASN A 81 -9.80 5.29 10.63
N LEU A 82 -9.37 4.82 9.45
CA LEU A 82 -7.98 4.47 9.22
C LEU A 82 -7.07 5.70 9.26
N ILE A 83 -7.49 6.80 8.64
CA ILE A 83 -6.74 8.07 8.65
C ILE A 83 -6.70 8.67 10.06
N ASP A 84 -7.79 8.59 10.81
CA ASP A 84 -7.83 9.01 12.21
C ASP A 84 -6.85 8.20 13.07
N LEU A 85 -6.77 6.88 12.87
CA LEU A 85 -5.76 6.04 13.52
C LEU A 85 -4.34 6.52 13.20
N LEU A 86 -4.04 6.76 11.91
CA LEU A 86 -2.73 7.26 11.50
C LEU A 86 -2.43 8.66 12.06
N SER A 87 -3.45 9.52 12.21
CA SER A 87 -3.29 10.87 12.76
C SER A 87 -2.82 10.87 14.21
N ASN A 88 -3.17 9.82 14.96
CA ASN A 88 -2.77 9.62 16.37
C ASN A 88 -1.37 8.99 16.51
N ILE A 89 -0.69 8.67 15.41
CA ILE A 89 0.68 8.16 15.44
C ILE A 89 1.66 9.33 15.62
N ASN A 90 2.51 9.22 16.63
CA ASN A 90 3.62 10.15 16.81
C ASN A 90 4.74 9.83 15.83
N ASP A 91 5.34 10.85 15.25
CA ASP A 91 6.56 10.67 14.46
C ASP A 91 7.76 10.47 15.40
N ASN A 92 8.24 9.23 15.46
CA ASN A 92 9.40 8.83 16.24
C ASN A 92 10.65 8.69 15.35
N ASN A 93 10.57 9.07 14.09
CA ASN A 93 11.68 8.91 13.16
C ASN A 93 12.70 10.03 13.37
N THR A 94 13.94 9.62 13.60
CA THR A 94 15.11 10.54 13.72
C THR A 94 15.88 10.67 12.40
N GLN A 95 15.53 9.88 11.39
CA GLN A 95 16.18 9.86 10.08
C GLN A 95 15.23 10.35 9.00
N LYS A 96 15.75 11.16 8.07
CA LYS A 96 14.97 11.53 6.88
C LYS A 96 14.84 10.33 5.97
N LEU A 97 13.61 9.87 5.76
CA LEU A 97 13.26 8.74 4.91
C LEU A 97 12.38 9.22 3.76
N ASP A 98 12.86 9.12 2.52
CA ASP A 98 12.00 9.40 1.37
C ASP A 98 10.85 8.39 1.32
N PHE A 99 9.62 8.87 1.32
CA PHE A 99 8.45 8.03 1.19
C PHE A 99 7.52 8.56 0.10
N TYR A 100 7.42 7.80 -0.98
CA TYR A 100 6.61 8.11 -2.15
C TYR A 100 5.26 7.43 -2.06
N VAL A 101 4.22 8.21 -2.28
CA VAL A 101 2.82 7.75 -2.31
C VAL A 101 2.20 8.19 -3.64
N ASN A 102 1.41 7.34 -4.27
CA ASN A 102 0.65 7.72 -5.44
C ASN A 102 -0.87 7.68 -5.18
N TYR A 103 -1.56 8.54 -5.88
CA TYR A 103 -3.02 8.56 -6.01
C TYR A 103 -3.39 9.08 -7.40
N ILE A 104 -4.64 8.98 -7.80
CA ILE A 104 -5.11 9.56 -9.06
C ILE A 104 -6.02 10.75 -8.79
N THR A 105 -5.94 11.77 -9.64
CA THR A 105 -6.89 12.88 -9.73
C THR A 105 -7.71 12.70 -11.01
N ILE A 106 -9.03 12.80 -10.92
CA ILE A 106 -9.91 12.69 -12.07
C ILE A 106 -10.24 14.09 -12.60
N GLU A 107 -9.78 14.39 -13.81
CA GLU A 107 -10.01 15.67 -14.50
C GLU A 107 -10.61 15.40 -15.89
N ASN A 108 -11.78 15.93 -16.17
CA ASN A 108 -12.50 15.67 -17.44
C ASN A 108 -12.66 14.18 -17.74
N ASN A 109 -13.02 13.40 -16.72
CA ASN A 109 -13.18 11.95 -16.75
C ASN A 109 -11.89 11.17 -17.12
N ILE A 110 -10.72 11.81 -16.99
CA ILE A 110 -9.42 11.20 -17.25
C ILE A 110 -8.65 11.07 -15.93
N PRO A 111 -8.25 9.84 -15.54
CA PRO A 111 -7.43 9.64 -14.37
C PRO A 111 -5.99 10.07 -14.66
N LYS A 112 -5.43 10.91 -13.78
CA LYS A 112 -4.04 11.38 -13.84
C LYS A 112 -3.33 10.95 -12.56
N GLU A 113 -2.26 10.16 -12.70
CA GLU A 113 -1.44 9.77 -11.56
C GLU A 113 -0.72 10.98 -10.97
N LYS A 114 -0.76 11.08 -9.64
CA LYS A 114 0.03 11.99 -8.83
C LYS A 114 0.96 11.17 -7.94
N ILE A 115 2.24 11.49 -7.97
CA ILE A 115 3.25 10.88 -7.10
C ILE A 115 3.80 11.98 -6.21
N VAL A 116 3.75 11.76 -4.90
CA VAL A 116 4.22 12.73 -3.90
C VAL A 116 5.24 12.08 -2.96
N ASN A 117 6.29 12.83 -2.60
CA ASN A 117 7.18 12.43 -1.51
C ASN A 117 6.69 13.10 -0.24
N ILE A 118 6.12 12.32 0.67
CA ILE A 118 5.51 12.86 1.90
C ILE A 118 6.52 13.39 2.92
N LEU A 119 7.82 13.07 2.77
CA LEU A 119 8.88 13.61 3.63
C LEU A 119 8.88 15.15 3.72
N ASN A 120 8.50 15.81 2.64
CA ASN A 120 8.56 17.27 2.53
C ASN A 120 7.18 17.94 2.76
N LEU A 121 6.18 17.16 3.15
CA LEU A 121 4.82 17.64 3.39
C LEU A 121 4.57 17.92 4.88
N SER A 122 3.55 18.73 5.17
CA SER A 122 2.98 18.78 6.50
C SER A 122 2.38 17.41 6.87
N LYS A 123 2.19 17.14 8.18
CA LYS A 123 1.52 15.91 8.61
C LYS A 123 0.13 15.77 8.00
N GLU A 124 -0.61 16.88 7.92
CA GLU A 124 -1.95 16.92 7.32
C GLU A 124 -1.91 16.56 5.83
N ASP A 125 -1.03 17.18 5.04
CA ASP A 125 -0.90 16.90 3.60
C ASP A 125 -0.39 15.48 3.33
N ALA A 126 0.50 14.96 4.18
CA ALA A 126 0.97 13.59 4.11
C ALA A 126 -0.20 12.60 4.34
N LEU A 127 -1.01 12.82 5.38
CA LEU A 127 -2.19 12.01 5.68
C LEU A 127 -3.26 12.13 4.59
N ASN A 128 -3.47 13.32 4.03
CA ASN A 128 -4.37 13.50 2.88
C ASN A 128 -3.89 12.71 1.65
N SER A 129 -2.59 12.68 1.39
CA SER A 129 -2.02 11.89 0.30
C SER A 129 -2.25 10.39 0.50
N ILE A 130 -2.10 9.87 1.72
CA ILE A 130 -2.38 8.48 2.08
C ILE A 130 -3.88 8.19 1.99
N LYS A 131 -4.72 9.12 2.46
CA LYS A 131 -6.18 9.04 2.33
C LYS A 131 -6.60 8.84 0.87
N TYR A 132 -6.10 9.70 -0.02
CA TYR A 132 -6.42 9.59 -1.45
C TYR A 132 -5.86 8.29 -2.05
N SER A 133 -4.65 7.92 -1.69
CA SER A 133 -4.02 6.67 -2.16
C SER A 133 -4.81 5.41 -1.80
N SER A 134 -5.56 5.43 -0.70
CA SER A 134 -6.36 4.31 -0.19
C SER A 134 -7.87 4.51 -0.31
N LEU A 135 -8.32 5.54 -1.03
CA LEU A 135 -9.74 5.83 -1.23
C LEU A 135 -10.28 5.06 -2.45
N LEU A 136 -10.81 3.87 -2.19
CA LEU A 136 -11.28 2.98 -3.23
C LEU A 136 -12.65 3.43 -3.77
N PRO A 137 -12.85 3.58 -5.10
CA PRO A 137 -14.17 3.85 -5.67
C PRO A 137 -15.09 2.64 -5.45
N PHE A 138 -16.32 2.91 -5.12
CA PHE A 138 -17.36 1.88 -4.94
C PHE A 138 -18.73 2.44 -5.28
N ASN A 139 -19.34 1.93 -6.34
CA ASN A 139 -20.71 2.28 -6.72
C ASN A 139 -21.69 1.26 -6.11
N PRO A 140 -22.51 1.64 -5.12
CA PRO A 140 -23.47 0.73 -4.49
C PRO A 140 -24.52 0.15 -5.45
N GLN A 141 -24.75 0.82 -6.58
CA GLN A 141 -25.67 0.39 -7.64
C GLN A 141 -24.96 -0.36 -8.76
N GLY A 142 -23.63 -0.51 -8.67
CA GLY A 142 -22.82 -1.21 -9.65
C GLY A 142 -23.09 -2.71 -9.65
N THR A 143 -23.09 -3.30 -10.83
CA THR A 143 -23.33 -4.75 -11.04
C THR A 143 -22.12 -5.47 -11.62
N MET A 144 -21.03 -4.75 -11.86
CA MET A 144 -19.79 -5.22 -12.49
C MET A 144 -18.69 -5.42 -11.45
N GLY A 145 -17.62 -6.07 -11.86
CA GLY A 145 -16.39 -6.09 -11.05
C GLY A 145 -15.82 -4.67 -10.84
N LEU A 146 -15.07 -4.46 -9.75
CA LEU A 146 -14.60 -3.14 -9.33
C LEU A 146 -14.02 -2.29 -10.47
N ASN A 147 -13.07 -2.86 -11.23
CA ASN A 147 -12.39 -2.12 -12.30
C ASN A 147 -13.31 -1.81 -13.47
N GLU A 148 -14.15 -2.76 -13.86
CA GLU A 148 -15.13 -2.55 -14.96
C GLU A 148 -16.16 -1.51 -14.57
N GLN A 149 -16.67 -1.58 -13.33
CA GLN A 149 -17.61 -0.61 -12.81
C GLN A 149 -16.97 0.78 -12.73
N PHE A 150 -15.74 0.88 -12.21
CA PHE A 150 -15.01 2.14 -12.17
C PHE A 150 -14.87 2.77 -13.57
N MET A 151 -14.48 2.00 -14.58
CA MET A 151 -14.33 2.50 -15.96
C MET A 151 -15.66 3.00 -16.54
N LYS A 152 -16.75 2.30 -16.26
CA LYS A 152 -18.09 2.73 -16.65
C LYS A 152 -18.47 4.05 -15.96
N ASP A 153 -18.37 4.08 -14.63
CA ASP A 153 -18.72 5.25 -13.81
C ASP A 153 -17.85 6.47 -14.17
N LEU A 154 -16.58 6.24 -14.52
CA LEU A 154 -15.67 7.27 -14.99
C LEU A 154 -16.15 7.86 -16.32
N SER A 155 -16.58 7.01 -17.28
CA SER A 155 -17.10 7.46 -18.57
C SER A 155 -18.42 8.26 -18.43
N GLU A 156 -19.21 7.96 -17.40
CA GLU A 156 -20.45 8.66 -17.03
C GLU A 156 -20.22 9.94 -16.21
N GLY A 157 -18.94 10.24 -15.85
CA GLY A 157 -18.57 11.46 -15.13
C GLY A 157 -18.74 11.41 -13.62
N LEU A 158 -19.03 10.23 -13.04
CA LEU A 158 -19.35 10.09 -11.62
C LEU A 158 -18.21 10.56 -10.70
N TYR A 159 -16.95 10.36 -11.09
CA TYR A 159 -15.77 10.66 -10.26
C TYR A 159 -15.03 11.93 -10.65
N ASN A 160 -15.59 12.78 -11.52
CA ASN A 160 -14.90 14.00 -11.93
C ASN A 160 -14.63 14.93 -10.74
N GLY A 161 -13.38 15.36 -10.58
CA GLY A 161 -12.91 16.17 -9.44
C GLY A 161 -12.47 15.35 -8.20
N TYR A 162 -12.58 14.01 -8.23
CA TYR A 162 -12.14 13.16 -7.11
C TYR A 162 -10.64 12.90 -7.14
N ASN A 163 -10.08 12.67 -5.95
CA ASN A 163 -8.82 11.99 -5.76
C ASN A 163 -9.10 10.58 -5.26
N LEU A 164 -8.55 9.56 -5.91
CA LEU A 164 -8.86 8.14 -5.66
C LEU A 164 -7.60 7.30 -5.59
N ASP A 165 -7.78 6.02 -5.22
CA ASP A 165 -6.73 5.02 -5.04
C ASP A 165 -5.78 4.94 -6.24
N GLY A 166 -4.48 5.05 -5.95
CA GLY A 166 -3.43 4.99 -6.98
C GLY A 166 -3.34 3.65 -7.69
N GLY A 167 -3.75 2.58 -7.03
CA GLY A 167 -3.75 1.22 -7.56
C GLY A 167 -4.68 0.99 -8.75
N LEU A 168 -5.61 1.91 -9.00
CA LEU A 168 -6.46 1.90 -10.19
C LEU A 168 -5.66 2.09 -11.50
N VAL A 169 -4.49 2.74 -11.42
CA VAL A 169 -3.61 3.00 -12.55
C VAL A 169 -2.24 2.35 -12.36
N ASN A 170 -1.66 2.47 -11.16
CA ASN A 170 -0.32 1.97 -10.88
C ASN A 170 -0.26 1.37 -9.47
N ASN A 171 -0.39 0.05 -9.40
CA ASN A 171 -0.41 -0.68 -8.12
C ASN A 171 0.99 -1.00 -7.57
N THR A 172 2.06 -0.70 -8.34
CA THR A 172 3.45 -0.97 -7.94
C THR A 172 4.32 0.24 -8.24
N LEU A 173 4.42 1.14 -7.27
CA LEU A 173 5.10 2.42 -7.44
C LEU A 173 6.63 2.27 -7.37
N LEU A 174 7.24 1.68 -8.41
CA LEU A 174 8.69 1.41 -8.45
C LEU A 174 9.52 2.59 -8.96
N LYS A 175 8.99 3.35 -9.92
CA LYS A 175 9.74 4.40 -10.61
C LYS A 175 10.52 5.34 -9.68
N PRO A 176 9.94 5.90 -8.60
CA PRO A 176 10.69 6.79 -7.70
C PRO A 176 11.86 6.11 -6.97
N LEU A 177 11.80 4.78 -6.79
CA LEU A 177 12.88 4.02 -6.16
C LEU A 177 14.02 3.73 -7.13
N LEU A 178 13.71 3.52 -8.42
CA LEU A 178 14.72 3.29 -9.47
C LEU A 178 15.60 4.52 -9.67
N ASP A 179 15.05 5.71 -9.49
CA ASP A 179 15.79 6.98 -9.58
C ASP A 179 16.72 7.23 -8.38
N LYS A 180 16.71 6.33 -7.37
CA LYS A 180 17.57 6.40 -6.19
C LYS A 180 18.77 5.46 -6.33
N ASN A 181 19.89 5.85 -5.78
CA ASN A 181 21.09 5.00 -5.73
C ASN A 181 20.93 3.89 -4.66
N LEU A 182 20.05 2.92 -4.94
CA LEU A 182 19.75 1.78 -4.08
C LEU A 182 20.49 0.53 -4.58
N HIS A 183 20.98 -0.28 -3.65
CA HIS A 183 21.66 -1.55 -3.99
C HIS A 183 20.66 -2.68 -4.21
N LYS A 184 19.55 -2.66 -3.44
CA LYS A 184 18.47 -3.64 -3.53
C LYS A 184 17.12 -2.92 -3.38
N ILE A 185 16.10 -3.39 -4.08
CA ILE A 185 14.71 -2.97 -3.89
C ILE A 185 13.90 -4.23 -3.55
N ILE A 186 13.21 -4.20 -2.42
CA ILE A 186 12.29 -5.25 -2.02
C ILE A 186 10.89 -4.82 -2.45
N VAL A 187 10.23 -5.61 -3.29
CA VAL A 187 8.84 -5.41 -3.70
C VAL A 187 7.98 -6.42 -2.95
N ILE A 188 7.09 -5.93 -2.07
CA ILE A 188 6.14 -6.79 -1.38
C ILE A 188 4.79 -6.69 -2.11
N SER A 189 4.51 -7.72 -2.90
CA SER A 189 3.26 -7.85 -3.64
C SER A 189 2.17 -8.47 -2.77
N THR A 190 0.94 -8.09 -3.05
CA THR A 190 -0.28 -8.72 -2.50
C THR A 190 -0.89 -9.75 -3.46
N THR A 191 -0.16 -10.13 -4.51
CA THR A 191 -0.58 -11.09 -5.53
C THR A 191 0.45 -12.22 -5.63
N HIS A 192 0.00 -13.48 -5.58
CA HIS A 192 0.89 -14.63 -5.52
C HIS A 192 1.68 -14.85 -6.81
N ASP A 193 1.14 -14.50 -7.95
CA ASP A 193 1.71 -14.64 -9.30
C ASP A 193 2.27 -13.31 -9.86
N TYR A 194 2.51 -12.33 -8.99
CA TYR A 194 3.04 -11.03 -9.39
C TYR A 194 4.35 -11.17 -10.16
N THR A 195 4.46 -10.45 -11.25
CA THR A 195 5.70 -10.22 -12.01
C THR A 195 5.94 -8.73 -12.19
N LEU A 196 7.20 -8.32 -12.32
CA LEU A 196 7.49 -6.93 -12.64
C LEU A 196 6.86 -6.52 -13.97
N PRO A 197 6.31 -5.31 -14.07
CA PRO A 197 5.89 -4.73 -15.34
C PRO A 197 7.04 -4.72 -16.37
N ASP A 198 6.72 -4.91 -17.66
CA ASP A 198 7.75 -5.08 -18.68
C ASP A 198 8.59 -3.82 -18.91
N ASP A 199 7.99 -2.64 -18.75
CA ASP A 199 8.70 -1.36 -18.78
C ASP A 199 9.72 -1.21 -17.63
N ILE A 200 9.47 -1.85 -16.51
CA ILE A 200 10.36 -1.85 -15.35
C ILE A 200 11.47 -2.91 -15.47
N LYS A 201 11.19 -4.08 -16.04
CA LYS A 201 12.18 -5.16 -16.21
C LYS A 201 13.43 -4.70 -16.97
N ASN A 202 13.26 -3.79 -17.91
CA ASN A 202 14.38 -3.24 -18.68
C ASN A 202 15.29 -2.30 -17.89
N HIS A 203 14.85 -1.83 -16.71
CA HIS A 203 15.58 -0.92 -15.83
C HIS A 203 16.10 -1.60 -14.55
N CYS A 204 15.76 -2.88 -14.37
CA CYS A 204 16.14 -3.66 -13.19
C CYS A 204 16.88 -4.91 -13.61
N THR A 205 18.00 -5.21 -12.96
CA THR A 205 18.56 -6.55 -13.01
C THR A 205 17.87 -7.43 -11.96
N GLU A 206 17.74 -8.74 -12.23
CA GLU A 206 17.20 -9.70 -11.23
C GLU A 206 17.97 -9.63 -9.91
N ASP A 207 19.24 -9.24 -9.96
CA ASP A 207 20.08 -9.07 -8.78
C ASP A 207 19.68 -7.87 -7.92
N ASN A 208 19.01 -6.85 -8.47
CA ASN A 208 18.70 -5.62 -7.76
C ASN A 208 17.28 -5.59 -7.17
N VAL A 209 16.36 -6.44 -7.65
CA VAL A 209 14.96 -6.45 -7.21
C VAL A 209 14.59 -7.81 -6.64
N ILE A 210 14.17 -7.80 -5.37
CA ILE A 210 13.68 -8.97 -4.66
C ILE A 210 12.16 -8.88 -4.59
N ILE A 211 11.46 -9.81 -5.23
CA ILE A 211 10.00 -9.86 -5.21
C ILE A 211 9.54 -10.83 -4.13
N VAL A 212 8.78 -10.31 -3.17
CA VAL A 212 8.18 -11.07 -2.07
C VAL A 212 6.69 -11.25 -2.37
N ARG A 213 6.26 -12.51 -2.50
CA ARG A 213 4.89 -12.88 -2.87
C ARG A 213 4.25 -13.72 -1.78
N PRO A 214 2.95 -13.57 -1.53
CA PRO A 214 2.20 -14.50 -0.69
C PRO A 214 2.16 -15.90 -1.34
N LYS A 215 2.12 -16.93 -0.52
CA LYS A 215 1.81 -18.30 -0.96
C LYS A 215 0.33 -18.49 -1.19
N THR A 216 -0.47 -17.78 -0.40
CA THR A 216 -1.93 -17.81 -0.51
C THR A 216 -2.37 -17.16 -1.83
N LYS A 217 -3.20 -17.87 -2.58
CA LYS A 217 -3.89 -17.33 -3.75
C LYS A 217 -5.17 -16.66 -3.29
N PHE A 218 -5.24 -15.35 -3.48
CA PHE A 218 -6.38 -14.52 -3.05
C PHE A 218 -7.50 -14.49 -4.08
N ALA A 219 -8.74 -14.45 -3.58
CA ALA A 219 -9.92 -14.08 -4.37
C ALA A 219 -10.03 -12.54 -4.48
N LYS A 220 -10.85 -12.04 -5.41
CA LYS A 220 -11.06 -10.59 -5.58
C LYS A 220 -11.70 -9.97 -4.33
N GLU A 221 -12.61 -10.69 -3.70
CA GLU A 221 -13.38 -10.31 -2.52
C GLU A 221 -12.47 -10.12 -1.29
N ASP A 222 -11.34 -10.82 -1.23
CA ASP A 222 -10.39 -10.72 -0.12
C ASP A 222 -9.77 -9.31 0.03
N THR A 223 -9.92 -8.44 -0.97
CA THR A 223 -9.46 -7.03 -0.89
C THR A 223 -10.16 -6.24 0.22
N LEU A 224 -11.44 -6.51 0.46
CA LEU A 224 -12.24 -5.83 1.47
C LEU A 224 -12.56 -6.73 2.68
N ARG A 225 -11.89 -7.86 2.81
CA ARG A 225 -12.10 -8.82 3.89
C ARG A 225 -11.26 -8.49 5.12
N PHE A 226 -11.64 -7.44 5.84
CA PHE A 226 -11.00 -7.02 7.09
C PHE A 226 -11.53 -7.84 8.29
N GLU A 227 -11.40 -9.17 8.22
CA GLU A 227 -11.75 -10.11 9.30
C GLU A 227 -10.50 -10.46 10.12
N LYS A 228 -10.60 -10.44 11.44
CA LYS A 228 -9.48 -10.67 12.36
C LYS A 228 -8.70 -11.96 12.06
N GLU A 229 -9.38 -13.09 11.98
CA GLU A 229 -8.71 -14.36 11.74
C GLU A 229 -8.06 -14.43 10.34
N PHE A 230 -8.69 -13.82 9.34
CA PHE A 230 -8.11 -13.72 8.01
C PHE A 230 -6.84 -12.86 8.01
N CYS A 231 -6.91 -11.65 8.55
CA CYS A 231 -5.78 -10.74 8.62
C CYS A 231 -4.64 -11.31 9.46
N LYS A 232 -4.96 -11.89 10.62
CA LYS A 232 -3.97 -12.54 11.50
C LYS A 232 -3.24 -13.69 10.82
N LYS A 233 -3.97 -14.56 10.10
CA LYS A 233 -3.36 -15.63 9.31
C LYS A 233 -2.39 -15.09 8.26
N LEU A 234 -2.79 -14.04 7.53
CA LEU A 234 -1.96 -13.41 6.52
C LEU A 234 -0.72 -12.75 7.11
N TYR A 235 -0.88 -12.09 8.25
CA TYR A 235 0.24 -11.48 8.97
C TYR A 235 1.31 -12.53 9.29
N TYR A 236 0.93 -13.65 9.89
CA TYR A 236 1.90 -14.71 10.22
C TYR A 236 2.50 -15.38 8.98
N GLU A 237 1.74 -15.55 7.89
CA GLU A 237 2.32 -16.01 6.62
C GLU A 237 3.42 -15.04 6.15
N GLY A 238 3.15 -13.74 6.16
CA GLY A 238 4.11 -12.71 5.78
C GLY A 238 5.34 -12.69 6.67
N TYR A 239 5.15 -12.80 7.99
CA TYR A 239 6.25 -12.83 8.96
C TYR A 239 7.21 -14.01 8.71
N GLU A 240 6.68 -15.21 8.49
CA GLU A 240 7.50 -16.40 8.21
C GLU A 240 8.22 -16.30 6.85
N ILE A 241 7.60 -15.71 5.84
CA ILE A 241 8.26 -15.44 4.55
C ILE A 241 9.40 -14.44 4.72
N GLY A 242 9.14 -13.33 5.41
CA GLY A 242 10.16 -12.29 5.66
C GLY A 242 11.35 -12.80 6.47
N LYS A 243 11.12 -13.69 7.44
CA LYS A 243 12.15 -14.32 8.25
C LYS A 243 13.15 -15.13 7.42
N ASN A 244 12.68 -15.77 6.36
CA ASN A 244 13.48 -16.62 5.49
C ASN A 244 13.98 -15.90 4.23
N LEU A 245 13.68 -14.59 4.08
CA LEU A 245 14.06 -13.82 2.90
C LEU A 245 15.57 -13.56 2.88
N ASN A 246 16.24 -13.97 1.80
CA ASN A 246 17.65 -13.67 1.62
C ASN A 246 17.85 -12.32 0.91
N ILE A 247 18.42 -11.34 1.61
CA ILE A 247 18.60 -9.96 1.11
C ILE A 247 20.06 -9.66 0.77
N PHE A 248 20.99 -10.45 1.32
CA PHE A 248 22.43 -10.16 1.30
C PHE A 248 23.24 -11.02 0.30
N MET A 249 22.58 -11.75 -0.57
CA MET A 249 23.26 -12.45 -1.66
C MET A 249 23.53 -11.55 -2.84
#